data_f1b933ea0a08d1d550fb624e586b0833
#
_entry.id   f1b933ea0a08d1d550fb624e586b0833
#
_cell.length_a   1.000
_cell.length_b   1.000
_cell.length_c   1.000
_cell.angle_alpha   90.00
_cell.angle_beta   90.00
_cell.angle_gamma   90.00
#
_symmetry.space_group_name_H-M   'P 1'
#
loop_
_entity.id
_entity.type
_entity.pdbx_description
1 polymer ?
#
loop_
_entity_poly.entity_id
_entity_poly.type
_entity_poly.pdbx_seq_one_letter_code
_entity_poly.pdbx_strand_id
1 'polypeptide(L)'
;MRSLFVATILATLPASACAQTQALSGEAPAPIETVTLHRLFNEYYACGEHIEGELQYLGDALGADCLIQGGLDPNTEGGFARAFRNDGLRNEDWYGWDAEVLAPFDATIIRININPAVNEPGHLGTPPASFIVFERVDGMRVLFAHVQDILVEQGSTVAAGQVVAHVGNNGYGRNPHIHVGAWKDETPYQIRWDLRR
;
A
#
# COMPACT_ATOMS: atom_id res chain seq x y z
N MET A 1 51.77 -56.77 43.48
CA MET A 1 50.32 -56.57 43.66
C MET A 1 50.07 -55.05 43.65
N ARG A 2 49.56 -54.50 42.55
CA ARG A 2 49.24 -53.10 42.45
C ARG A 2 47.69 -52.99 42.28
N SER A 3 47.07 -52.44 43.33
CA SER A 3 45.61 -52.20 43.32
C SER A 3 45.28 -50.95 42.50
N LEU A 4 44.45 -51.15 41.49
CA LEU A 4 43.85 -50.05 40.73
C LEU A 4 42.60 -49.56 41.47
N PHE A 5 42.61 -48.27 41.87
CA PHE A 5 41.41 -47.59 42.33
C PHE A 5 40.70 -46.98 41.09
N VAL A 6 39.48 -47.42 40.82
CA VAL A 6 38.62 -46.83 39.88
C VAL A 6 37.82 -45.74 40.59
N ALA A 7 38.05 -44.48 40.22
CA ALA A 7 37.27 -43.35 40.70
C ALA A 7 36.07 -43.15 39.78
N THR A 8 34.88 -43.36 40.32
CA THR A 8 33.62 -43.08 39.62
C THR A 8 33.31 -41.59 39.75
N ILE A 9 33.38 -40.86 38.63
CA ILE A 9 32.97 -39.45 38.55
C ILE A 9 31.46 -39.42 38.33
N LEU A 10 30.70 -38.97 39.33
CA LEU A 10 29.30 -38.65 39.21
C LEU A 10 29.20 -37.30 38.50
N ALA A 11 28.77 -37.28 37.26
CA ALA A 11 28.44 -36.05 36.54
C ALA A 11 27.05 -35.56 36.98
N THR A 12 27.01 -34.49 37.75
CA THR A 12 25.78 -33.76 38.05
C THR A 12 25.40 -32.90 36.84
N LEU A 13 24.30 -33.26 36.17
CA LEU A 13 23.68 -32.40 35.12
C LEU A 13 23.11 -31.14 35.79
N PRO A 14 23.39 -29.96 35.25
CA PRO A 14 22.75 -28.74 35.72
C PRO A 14 21.27 -28.77 35.42
N ALA A 15 20.43 -28.46 36.40
CA ALA A 15 19.01 -28.29 36.25
C ALA A 15 18.74 -27.23 35.18
N SER A 16 17.90 -27.59 34.21
CA SER A 16 17.39 -26.70 33.19
C SER A 16 16.79 -25.44 33.84
N ALA A 17 17.42 -24.30 33.59
CA ALA A 17 16.82 -23.01 33.87
C ALA A 17 15.54 -22.90 33.05
N CYS A 18 14.41 -22.96 33.72
CA CYS A 18 13.11 -22.62 33.16
C CYS A 18 13.23 -21.18 32.67
N ALA A 19 13.20 -20.98 31.33
CA ALA A 19 13.17 -19.66 30.75
C ALA A 19 11.92 -18.95 31.29
N GLN A 20 12.13 -18.02 32.22
CA GLN A 20 11.08 -17.10 32.60
C GLN A 20 10.72 -16.28 31.37
N THR A 21 9.57 -16.57 30.78
CA THR A 21 8.91 -15.68 29.83
C THR A 21 8.67 -14.39 30.61
N GLN A 22 9.53 -13.38 30.41
CA GLN A 22 9.21 -12.03 30.81
C GLN A 22 7.95 -11.66 30.06
N ALA A 23 6.83 -11.57 30.76
CA ALA A 23 5.65 -10.90 30.24
C ALA A 23 6.11 -9.48 29.87
N LEU A 24 6.10 -9.17 28.56
CA LEU A 24 6.25 -7.82 28.09
C LEU A 24 5.08 -7.04 28.67
N SER A 25 5.31 -6.33 29.77
CA SER A 25 4.41 -5.32 30.31
C SER A 25 4.50 -4.10 29.39
N GLY A 26 4.12 -4.29 28.13
CA GLY A 26 3.93 -3.24 27.17
C GLY A 26 2.48 -2.76 27.29
N GLU A 27 2.28 -1.50 27.48
CA GLU A 27 1.01 -0.83 27.21
C GLU A 27 0.50 -1.31 25.86
N ALA A 28 -0.78 -1.70 25.77
CA ALA A 28 -1.36 -2.13 24.50
C ALA A 28 -1.12 -1.03 23.45
N PRO A 29 -0.68 -1.38 22.24
CA PRO A 29 -0.43 -0.37 21.22
C PRO A 29 -1.70 0.45 21.00
N ALA A 30 -1.53 1.75 20.76
CA ALA A 30 -2.65 2.63 20.45
C ALA A 30 -3.47 2.06 19.27
N PRO A 31 -4.80 2.20 19.28
CA PRO A 31 -5.61 1.71 18.18
C PRO A 31 -5.21 2.42 16.88
N ILE A 32 -5.17 1.66 15.78
CA ILE A 32 -4.92 2.23 14.46
C ILE A 32 -6.13 3.07 14.04
N GLU A 33 -5.90 4.34 13.75
CA GLU A 33 -6.92 5.24 13.21
C GLU A 33 -7.29 4.84 11.77
N THR A 34 -8.54 5.02 11.41
CA THR A 34 -9.05 4.66 10.08
C THR A 34 -9.78 5.81 9.41
N VAL A 35 -9.66 5.89 8.08
CA VAL A 35 -10.44 6.81 7.26
C VAL A 35 -11.20 6.04 6.18
N THR A 36 -12.47 6.39 5.97
CA THR A 36 -13.26 5.84 4.86
C THR A 36 -13.20 6.81 3.68
N LEU A 37 -12.74 6.30 2.53
CA LEU A 37 -12.62 7.01 1.27
C LEU A 37 -13.68 6.52 0.29
N HIS A 38 -14.07 7.36 -0.68
CA HIS A 38 -14.78 6.92 -1.86
C HIS A 38 -13.96 5.83 -2.58
N ARG A 39 -14.61 4.88 -3.25
CA ARG A 39 -13.92 3.86 -4.06
C ARG A 39 -12.91 4.52 -5.02
N LEU A 40 -11.77 3.87 -5.19
CA LEU A 40 -10.66 4.42 -5.98
C LEU A 40 -10.90 4.33 -7.49
N PHE A 41 -11.56 3.24 -7.94
CA PHE A 41 -11.84 2.92 -9.33
C PHE A 41 -13.30 2.51 -9.53
N ASN A 42 -13.76 2.51 -10.76
CA ASN A 42 -15.05 1.95 -11.15
C ASN A 42 -15.00 0.43 -11.32
N GLU A 43 -13.84 -0.11 -11.62
CA GLU A 43 -13.55 -1.52 -11.83
C GLU A 43 -13.39 -2.27 -10.51
N TYR A 44 -13.35 -3.60 -10.59
CA TYR A 44 -12.95 -4.45 -9.46
C TYR A 44 -11.45 -4.31 -9.21
N TYR A 45 -11.05 -4.11 -7.96
CA TYR A 45 -9.66 -3.94 -7.57
C TYR A 45 -9.36 -4.57 -6.22
N ALA A 46 -8.07 -4.80 -5.95
CA ALA A 46 -7.55 -5.24 -4.67
C ALA A 46 -6.41 -4.32 -4.24
N CYS A 47 -6.30 -4.09 -2.92
CA CYS A 47 -5.21 -3.31 -2.34
C CYS A 47 -4.39 -4.20 -1.39
N GLY A 48 -3.07 -4.11 -1.50
CA GLY A 48 -2.11 -4.62 -0.53
C GLY A 48 -1.74 -3.50 0.44
N GLU A 49 -2.00 -3.70 1.73
CA GLU A 49 -1.65 -2.73 2.78
C GLU A 49 -0.16 -2.85 3.13
N HIS A 50 0.50 -1.73 3.39
CA HIS A 50 1.87 -1.69 3.92
C HIS A 50 1.88 -1.98 5.42
N ILE A 51 2.91 -2.70 5.85
CA ILE A 51 3.14 -2.95 7.28
C ILE A 51 3.74 -1.68 7.89
N GLU A 52 3.26 -1.30 9.08
CA GLU A 52 3.79 -0.14 9.79
C GLU A 52 5.33 -0.20 9.90
N GLY A 53 5.98 0.88 9.47
CA GLY A 53 7.45 0.99 9.44
C GLY A 53 8.11 0.48 8.14
N GLU A 54 7.37 -0.11 7.21
CA GLU A 54 7.90 -0.49 5.90
C GLU A 54 8.24 0.75 5.07
N LEU A 55 7.38 1.75 5.10
CA LEU A 55 7.58 3.05 4.49
C LEU A 55 7.66 4.14 5.55
N GLN A 56 8.59 5.09 5.38
CA GLN A 56 8.94 6.06 6.44
C GLN A 56 8.24 7.41 6.30
N TYR A 57 7.59 7.68 5.17
CA TYR A 57 6.86 8.93 4.96
C TYR A 57 5.51 8.86 5.67
N LEU A 58 5.11 9.96 6.31
CA LEU A 58 3.87 10.02 7.09
C LEU A 58 2.64 9.57 6.30
N GLY A 59 2.50 9.99 5.05
CA GLY A 59 1.40 9.57 4.18
C GLY A 59 1.44 8.10 3.75
N ASP A 60 2.58 7.44 3.87
CA ASP A 60 2.82 6.08 3.41
C ASP A 60 2.79 5.05 4.54
N ALA A 61 2.90 5.49 5.80
CA ALA A 61 3.12 4.61 6.95
C ALA A 61 2.04 3.50 7.14
N LEU A 62 0.79 3.77 6.72
CA LEU A 62 -0.32 2.80 6.67
C LEU A 62 -0.98 2.85 5.28
N GLY A 63 -0.18 3.08 4.25
CA GLY A 63 -0.64 3.17 2.87
C GLY A 63 -0.98 1.81 2.26
N ALA A 64 -1.45 1.84 1.02
CA ALA A 64 -1.81 0.64 0.28
C ALA A 64 -1.54 0.81 -1.22
N ASP A 65 -1.09 -0.26 -1.86
CA ASP A 65 -0.96 -0.35 -3.30
C ASP A 65 -2.20 -1.02 -3.89
N CYS A 66 -2.94 -0.31 -4.74
CA CYS A 66 -4.22 -0.74 -5.28
C CYS A 66 -4.11 -1.05 -6.78
N LEU A 67 -4.49 -2.27 -7.16
CA LEU A 67 -4.43 -2.78 -8.52
C LEU A 67 -5.80 -3.19 -9.02
N ILE A 68 -6.19 -2.73 -10.21
CA ILE A 68 -7.37 -3.22 -10.90
C ILE A 68 -7.15 -4.67 -11.29
N GLN A 69 -8.17 -5.49 -11.08
CA GLN A 69 -8.17 -6.92 -11.37
C GLN A 69 -9.17 -7.22 -12.49
N GLY A 70 -8.74 -8.02 -13.44
CA GLY A 70 -9.61 -8.58 -14.50
C GLY A 70 -9.52 -10.09 -14.53
N GLY A 71 -9.87 -10.70 -15.66
CA GLY A 71 -9.82 -12.16 -15.83
C GLY A 71 -10.99 -12.92 -15.20
N LEU A 72 -12.02 -12.19 -14.74
CA LEU A 72 -13.12 -12.76 -13.95
C LEU A 72 -14.21 -13.47 -14.79
N ASP A 73 -14.27 -13.24 -16.10
CA ASP A 73 -15.23 -13.95 -16.95
C ASP A 73 -14.75 -15.40 -17.22
N PRO A 74 -15.46 -16.41 -16.67
CA PRO A 74 -15.06 -17.80 -16.82
C PRO A 74 -15.15 -18.31 -18.28
N ASN A 75 -15.93 -17.65 -19.13
CA ASN A 75 -16.12 -18.06 -20.51
C ASN A 75 -15.03 -17.53 -21.46
N THR A 76 -14.44 -16.39 -21.15
CA THR A 76 -13.49 -15.70 -22.03
C THR A 76 -12.10 -15.54 -21.43
N GLU A 77 -11.99 -15.47 -20.10
CA GLU A 77 -10.76 -15.10 -19.41
C GLU A 77 -10.27 -16.09 -18.34
N GLY A 78 -11.02 -17.17 -18.08
CA GLY A 78 -10.65 -18.23 -17.15
C GLY A 78 -11.24 -18.11 -15.73
N GLY A 79 -11.89 -17.01 -15.38
CA GLY A 79 -12.65 -16.83 -14.13
C GLY A 79 -11.82 -16.57 -12.86
N PHE A 80 -10.52 -16.32 -13.00
CA PHE A 80 -9.63 -16.02 -11.87
C PHE A 80 -9.15 -14.56 -11.92
N ALA A 81 -9.28 -13.85 -10.79
CA ALA A 81 -8.77 -12.50 -10.65
C ALA A 81 -7.25 -12.45 -10.88
N ARG A 82 -6.83 -11.52 -11.72
CA ARG A 82 -5.41 -11.26 -12.03
C ARG A 82 -5.21 -9.80 -12.42
N ALA A 83 -4.00 -9.27 -12.17
CA ALA A 83 -3.71 -7.87 -12.43
C ALA A 83 -3.39 -7.58 -13.91
N PHE A 84 -3.00 -8.57 -14.70
CA PHE A 84 -2.60 -8.39 -16.10
C PHE A 84 -3.01 -9.56 -17.00
N ARG A 85 -3.03 -9.28 -18.30
CA ARG A 85 -3.15 -10.24 -19.41
C ARG A 85 -1.76 -10.70 -19.84
N ASN A 86 -1.69 -11.68 -20.73
CA ASN A 86 -0.43 -12.13 -21.34
C ASN A 86 0.68 -12.38 -20.30
N ASP A 87 1.87 -11.85 -20.53
CA ASP A 87 3.05 -11.99 -19.66
C ASP A 87 3.25 -10.80 -18.70
N GLY A 88 2.46 -9.73 -18.84
CA GLY A 88 2.53 -8.53 -18.00
C GLY A 88 3.78 -7.68 -18.23
N LEU A 89 4.52 -7.88 -19.30
CA LEU A 89 5.78 -7.16 -19.58
C LEU A 89 5.55 -5.78 -20.22
N ARG A 90 4.32 -5.46 -20.59
CA ARG A 90 3.93 -4.15 -21.12
C ARG A 90 2.90 -3.51 -20.20
N ASN A 91 2.90 -2.19 -20.11
CA ASN A 91 1.90 -1.48 -19.32
C ASN A 91 0.47 -1.79 -19.80
N GLU A 92 0.26 -1.91 -21.11
CA GLU A 92 -1.03 -2.21 -21.74
C GLU A 92 -1.57 -3.62 -21.42
N ASP A 93 -0.72 -4.52 -20.94
CA ASP A 93 -1.14 -5.83 -20.47
C ASP A 93 -1.88 -5.73 -19.12
N TRP A 94 -1.62 -4.70 -18.33
CA TRP A 94 -2.22 -4.51 -17.02
C TRP A 94 -3.63 -3.96 -17.15
N TYR A 95 -4.59 -4.57 -16.44
CA TYR A 95 -6.00 -4.14 -16.48
C TYR A 95 -6.18 -2.71 -15.96
N GLY A 96 -5.29 -2.27 -15.06
CA GLY A 96 -5.32 -0.93 -14.49
C GLY A 96 -4.66 0.15 -15.35
N TRP A 97 -3.89 -0.20 -16.39
CA TRP A 97 -3.20 0.81 -17.19
C TRP A 97 -4.20 1.80 -17.82
N ASP A 98 -3.96 3.09 -17.59
CA ASP A 98 -4.79 4.19 -18.10
C ASP A 98 -6.25 4.20 -17.60
N ALA A 99 -6.56 3.43 -16.55
CA ALA A 99 -7.89 3.46 -15.93
C ALA A 99 -8.13 4.76 -15.15
N GLU A 100 -9.40 5.18 -15.07
CA GLU A 100 -9.80 6.40 -14.35
C GLU A 100 -9.57 6.27 -12.85
N VAL A 101 -8.99 7.30 -12.23
CA VAL A 101 -8.77 7.43 -10.79
C VAL A 101 -9.77 8.42 -10.21
N LEU A 102 -10.50 8.02 -9.17
CA LEU A 102 -11.60 8.77 -8.58
C LEU A 102 -11.16 9.49 -7.30
N ALA A 103 -11.59 10.75 -7.12
CA ALA A 103 -11.30 11.53 -5.92
C ALA A 103 -11.80 10.84 -4.64
N PRO A 104 -11.00 10.85 -3.53
CA PRO A 104 -11.30 10.10 -2.31
C PRO A 104 -12.46 10.66 -1.49
N PHE A 105 -12.72 11.95 -1.60
CA PHE A 105 -13.75 12.72 -0.91
C PHE A 105 -13.85 14.12 -1.52
N ASP A 106 -14.81 14.94 -1.08
CA ASP A 106 -14.82 16.37 -1.41
C ASP A 106 -13.57 17.03 -0.82
N ALA A 107 -12.73 17.62 -1.68
CA ALA A 107 -11.40 18.09 -1.29
C ALA A 107 -10.94 19.32 -2.05
N THR A 108 -9.92 19.98 -1.49
CA THR A 108 -9.04 20.90 -2.22
C THR A 108 -7.77 20.17 -2.62
N ILE A 109 -7.30 20.35 -3.84
CA ILE A 109 -6.01 19.83 -4.32
C ILE A 109 -4.90 20.73 -3.76
N ILE A 110 -4.14 20.24 -2.80
CA ILE A 110 -3.10 21.06 -2.14
C ILE A 110 -1.71 20.91 -2.75
N ARG A 111 -1.46 19.81 -3.46
CA ARG A 111 -0.18 19.56 -4.12
C ARG A 111 -0.32 18.62 -5.30
N ILE A 112 0.42 18.91 -6.36
CA ILE A 112 0.61 18.03 -7.53
C ILE A 112 2.12 17.93 -7.80
N ASN A 113 2.58 16.74 -8.15
CA ASN A 113 3.89 16.50 -8.73
C ASN A 113 3.73 15.73 -10.03
N ILE A 114 4.50 16.05 -11.04
CA ILE A 114 4.51 15.38 -12.34
C ILE A 114 5.89 14.79 -12.61
N ASN A 115 5.93 13.50 -12.83
CA ASN A 115 7.09 12.77 -13.35
C ASN A 115 6.72 12.26 -14.76
N PRO A 116 7.31 12.82 -15.82
CA PRO A 116 6.95 12.45 -17.18
C PRO A 116 7.49 11.10 -17.63
N ALA A 117 8.35 10.46 -16.81
CA ALA A 117 8.90 9.14 -17.13
C ALA A 117 7.82 8.06 -16.97
N VAL A 118 7.78 7.13 -17.91
CA VAL A 118 6.95 5.92 -17.85
C VAL A 118 7.88 4.73 -17.65
N ASN A 119 7.62 3.94 -16.61
CA ASN A 119 8.41 2.73 -16.33
C ASN A 119 7.95 1.57 -17.22
N GLU A 120 8.84 0.62 -17.44
CA GLU A 120 8.48 -0.70 -17.95
C GLU A 120 8.11 -1.63 -16.78
N PRO A 121 7.06 -2.46 -16.88
CA PRO A 121 6.72 -3.41 -15.82
C PRO A 121 7.91 -4.32 -15.44
N GLY A 122 8.07 -4.55 -14.15
CA GLY A 122 9.22 -5.28 -13.60
C GLY A 122 10.42 -4.41 -13.25
N HIS A 123 10.49 -3.16 -13.69
CA HIS A 123 11.60 -2.25 -13.42
C HIS A 123 11.15 -1.07 -12.55
N LEU A 124 11.95 -0.77 -11.53
CA LEU A 124 11.75 0.43 -10.71
C LEU A 124 12.23 1.67 -11.46
N GLY A 125 11.40 2.69 -11.50
CA GLY A 125 11.79 4.00 -12.00
C GLY A 125 12.42 4.89 -10.92
N THR A 126 12.65 6.14 -11.29
CA THR A 126 13.31 7.14 -10.42
C THR A 126 12.26 7.99 -9.70
N PRO A 127 12.30 8.08 -8.35
CA PRO A 127 11.42 8.96 -7.59
C PRO A 127 11.74 10.46 -7.85
N PRO A 128 10.79 11.36 -7.50
CA PRO A 128 9.44 11.06 -6.99
C PRO A 128 8.48 10.62 -8.10
N ALA A 129 7.42 9.91 -7.73
CA ALA A 129 6.32 9.59 -8.64
C ALA A 129 5.51 10.84 -9.00
N SER A 130 4.69 10.77 -10.05
CA SER A 130 3.55 11.69 -10.21
C SER A 130 2.55 11.43 -9.10
N PHE A 131 2.06 12.48 -8.45
CA PHE A 131 1.10 12.35 -7.38
C PHE A 131 0.17 13.55 -7.24
N ILE A 132 -0.96 13.33 -6.59
CA ILE A 132 -1.94 14.34 -6.18
C ILE A 132 -2.12 14.21 -4.67
N VAL A 133 -2.13 15.34 -3.94
CA VAL A 133 -2.50 15.41 -2.53
C VAL A 133 -3.82 16.16 -2.39
N PHE A 134 -4.80 15.48 -1.81
CA PHE A 134 -6.14 15.97 -1.49
C PHE A 134 -6.20 16.39 -0.03
N GLU A 135 -6.84 17.50 0.27
CA GLU A 135 -7.12 17.92 1.65
C GLU A 135 -8.62 18.14 1.83
N ARG A 136 -9.20 17.42 2.79
CA ARG A 136 -10.58 17.59 3.23
C ARG A 136 -10.69 18.76 4.22
N VAL A 137 -11.86 19.36 4.32
CA VAL A 137 -12.11 20.54 5.16
C VAL A 137 -11.70 20.37 6.64
N ASP A 138 -11.65 19.16 7.16
CA ASP A 138 -11.24 18.83 8.53
C ASP A 138 -9.72 18.59 8.69
N GLY A 139 -8.93 18.81 7.62
CA GLY A 139 -7.48 18.62 7.61
C GLY A 139 -7.02 17.19 7.29
N MET A 140 -7.94 16.26 7.00
CA MET A 140 -7.57 14.92 6.50
C MET A 140 -6.91 15.05 5.13
N ARG A 141 -5.75 14.43 4.96
CA ARG A 141 -4.99 14.40 3.70
C ARG A 141 -4.92 13.00 3.14
N VAL A 142 -5.02 12.93 1.82
CA VAL A 142 -4.83 11.68 1.05
C VAL A 142 -3.89 11.97 -0.11
N LEU A 143 -2.95 11.07 -0.33
CA LEU A 143 -2.05 11.09 -1.48
C LEU A 143 -2.43 9.93 -2.40
N PHE A 144 -2.52 10.22 -3.71
CA PHE A 144 -2.54 9.22 -4.78
C PHE A 144 -1.27 9.37 -5.59
N ALA A 145 -0.41 8.33 -5.62
CA ALA A 145 0.82 8.33 -6.39
C ALA A 145 0.78 7.33 -7.54
N HIS A 146 1.76 7.45 -8.44
CA HIS A 146 1.89 6.74 -9.72
C HIS A 146 0.80 7.08 -10.73
N VAL A 147 0.12 8.19 -10.55
CA VAL A 147 -0.88 8.72 -11.51
C VAL A 147 -0.23 9.23 -12.79
N GLN A 148 -1.00 9.26 -13.87
CA GLN A 148 -0.70 9.96 -15.13
C GLN A 148 -1.92 10.79 -15.57
N ASP A 149 -1.76 11.60 -16.62
CA ASP A 149 -2.85 12.40 -17.21
C ASP A 149 -3.73 13.09 -16.15
N ILE A 150 -3.07 13.87 -15.28
CA ILE A 150 -3.75 14.59 -14.18
C ILE A 150 -4.70 15.62 -14.76
N LEU A 151 -6.00 15.51 -14.41
CA LEU A 151 -7.12 16.30 -14.94
C LEU A 151 -7.53 17.47 -14.04
N VAL A 152 -6.80 17.70 -12.96
CA VAL A 152 -7.09 18.73 -11.96
C VAL A 152 -5.89 19.65 -11.75
N GLU A 153 -6.12 20.82 -11.17
CA GLU A 153 -5.08 21.80 -10.89
C GLU A 153 -4.90 21.99 -9.38
N GLN A 154 -3.69 22.32 -8.97
CA GLN A 154 -3.42 22.68 -7.58
C GLN A 154 -4.23 23.94 -7.19
N GLY A 155 -4.91 23.90 -6.06
CA GLY A 155 -5.82 24.93 -5.57
C GLY A 155 -7.27 24.73 -6.00
N SER A 156 -7.56 23.85 -6.95
CA SER A 156 -8.94 23.53 -7.35
C SER A 156 -9.64 22.63 -6.32
N THR A 157 -10.97 22.61 -6.37
CA THR A 157 -11.80 21.71 -5.56
C THR A 157 -12.34 20.57 -6.43
N VAL A 158 -12.50 19.40 -5.83
CA VAL A 158 -13.09 18.21 -6.45
C VAL A 158 -14.19 17.65 -5.58
N ALA A 159 -15.15 16.98 -6.19
CA ALA A 159 -16.17 16.20 -5.48
C ALA A 159 -15.72 14.74 -5.33
N ALA A 160 -16.18 14.06 -4.28
CA ALA A 160 -16.00 12.62 -4.11
C ALA A 160 -16.43 11.85 -5.37
N GLY A 161 -15.57 10.97 -5.86
CA GLY A 161 -15.85 10.18 -7.07
C GLY A 161 -15.65 10.91 -8.40
N GLN A 162 -15.22 12.15 -8.40
CA GLN A 162 -14.82 12.85 -9.63
C GLN A 162 -13.56 12.21 -10.20
N VAL A 163 -13.49 12.00 -11.53
CA VAL A 163 -12.26 11.57 -12.20
C VAL A 163 -11.20 12.66 -12.09
N VAL A 164 -10.03 12.34 -11.59
CA VAL A 164 -8.95 13.30 -11.30
C VAL A 164 -7.64 13.01 -12.03
N ALA A 165 -7.43 11.77 -12.47
CA ALA A 165 -6.26 11.33 -13.20
C ALA A 165 -6.51 9.95 -13.79
N HIS A 166 -5.48 9.37 -14.41
CA HIS A 166 -5.43 7.97 -14.82
C HIS A 166 -4.31 7.22 -14.11
N VAL A 167 -4.45 5.89 -14.03
CA VAL A 167 -3.42 5.00 -13.48
C VAL A 167 -2.21 4.99 -14.41
N GLY A 168 -1.07 5.32 -13.86
CA GLY A 168 0.23 5.29 -14.54
C GLY A 168 1.17 4.22 -14.00
N ASN A 169 2.42 4.30 -14.47
CA ASN A 169 3.55 3.54 -13.96
C ASN A 169 4.78 4.43 -14.02
N ASN A 170 5.10 5.12 -12.93
CA ASN A 170 6.19 6.11 -12.87
C ASN A 170 6.78 6.17 -11.47
N GLY A 171 7.93 6.86 -11.31
CA GLY A 171 8.59 6.95 -10.02
C GLY A 171 9.05 5.60 -9.48
N TYR A 172 9.00 5.40 -8.16
CA TYR A 172 9.43 4.16 -7.52
C TYR A 172 8.31 3.10 -7.54
N GLY A 173 7.79 2.81 -8.74
CA GLY A 173 6.78 1.79 -9.01
C GLY A 173 7.30 0.75 -10.00
N ARG A 174 6.81 -0.49 -9.93
CA ARG A 174 7.21 -1.59 -10.81
C ARG A 174 6.16 -1.96 -11.85
N ASN A 175 4.94 -1.51 -11.69
CA ASN A 175 3.81 -1.87 -12.52
C ASN A 175 2.72 -0.81 -12.41
N PRO A 176 1.74 -0.78 -13.32
CA PRO A 176 0.57 0.07 -13.19
C PRO A 176 -0.23 -0.20 -11.93
N HIS A 177 -0.32 0.79 -11.04
CA HIS A 177 -1.10 0.76 -9.80
C HIS A 177 -1.26 2.18 -9.25
N ILE A 178 -2.10 2.35 -8.24
CA ILE A 178 -2.13 3.57 -7.43
C ILE A 178 -1.68 3.24 -6.01
N HIS A 179 -0.63 3.91 -5.58
CA HIS A 179 -0.27 3.97 -4.18
C HIS A 179 -1.11 5.03 -3.47
N VAL A 180 -1.73 4.66 -2.35
CA VAL A 180 -2.60 5.54 -1.58
C VAL A 180 -2.08 5.65 -0.15
N GLY A 181 -1.86 6.88 0.31
CA GLY A 181 -1.53 7.17 1.71
C GLY A 181 -2.54 8.14 2.31
N ALA A 182 -2.79 8.03 3.62
CA ALA A 182 -3.72 8.91 4.32
C ALA A 182 -3.17 9.34 5.68
N TRP A 183 -3.30 10.63 6.02
CA TRP A 183 -2.85 11.17 7.30
C TRP A 183 -3.60 12.43 7.68
N LYS A 184 -3.59 12.74 8.98
CA LYS A 184 -4.03 14.02 9.51
C LYS A 184 -3.04 14.47 10.58
N ASP A 185 -2.57 15.70 10.48
CA ASP A 185 -1.46 16.22 11.28
C ASP A 185 -0.23 15.27 11.16
N GLU A 186 0.21 14.65 12.25
CA GLU A 186 1.32 13.69 12.28
C GLU A 186 0.85 12.24 12.43
N THR A 187 -0.46 11.98 12.30
CA THR A 187 -1.04 10.65 12.50
C THR A 187 -1.37 10.00 11.16
N PRO A 188 -0.78 8.83 10.83
CA PRO A 188 -1.18 8.05 9.67
C PRO A 188 -2.52 7.35 9.92
N TYR A 189 -3.28 7.11 8.85
CA TYR A 189 -4.59 6.47 8.90
C TYR A 189 -4.63 5.26 7.97
N GLN A 190 -5.14 4.15 8.48
CA GLN A 190 -5.45 2.98 7.64
C GLN A 190 -6.69 3.29 6.79
N ILE A 191 -6.65 2.86 5.53
CA ILE A 191 -7.67 3.19 4.54
C ILE A 191 -8.78 2.13 4.55
N ARG A 192 -10.02 2.60 4.48
CA ARG A 192 -11.23 1.82 4.19
C ARG A 192 -11.92 2.41 2.98
N TRP A 193 -12.45 1.56 2.12
CA TRP A 193 -13.16 1.99 0.91
C TRP A 193 -14.66 1.91 1.11
N ASP A 194 -15.38 2.99 0.77
CA ASP A 194 -16.83 2.94 0.64
C ASP A 194 -17.18 2.31 -0.70
N LEU A 195 -17.47 1.03 -0.69
CA LEU A 195 -17.82 0.25 -1.87
C LEU A 195 -19.34 0.22 -2.13
N ARG A 196 -20.12 0.97 -1.39
CA ARG A 196 -21.56 1.12 -1.64
C ARG A 196 -21.76 1.92 -2.93
N ARG A 197 -22.71 1.49 -3.75
CA ARG A 197 -23.09 2.12 -5.03
C ARG A 197 -24.32 2.98 -4.84
#